data_11428b82e31532d7b1612c469856eb3c
#
_entry.id   11428b82e31532d7b1612c469856eb3c
#
_cell.length_a   1.000
_cell.length_b   1.000
_cell.length_c   1.000
_cell.angle_alpha   90.00
_cell.angle_beta   90.00
_cell.angle_gamma   90.00
#
_symmetry.space_group_name_H-M   'P 1'
#
loop_
_entity.id
_entity.type
_entity.pdbx_description
1 polymer ?
#
loop_
_entity_poly.entity_id
_entity_poly.type
_entity_poly.pdbx_seq_one_letter_code
_entity_poly.pdbx_strand_id
1 'polypeptide(L)'
;MTGKTIVITSGKGGGGKTTATANIGTALAMRGNRVVVVDTDIGLRNLDVIMGLENRIVYDLVNVIEGVCKLNQAMISDKHDYELFLIPAAQTRDKNAIEPEQLREMCAELEKEFDYVLIDCPAGIEQGFKNATAAATEAIIVTTPEVSAIRDADRI
;
A
#
# COMPACT_ATOMS: atom_id res chain seq x y z
N MET A 1 -17.17 -14.13 1.99
CA MET A 1 -15.97 -13.95 2.84
C MET A 1 -15.38 -12.57 2.58
N THR A 2 -14.92 -11.91 3.63
CA THR A 2 -14.17 -10.67 3.48
C THR A 2 -12.74 -10.95 3.07
N GLY A 3 -12.12 -10.03 2.34
CA GLY A 3 -10.71 -10.10 2.00
C GLY A 3 -9.79 -9.87 3.20
N LYS A 4 -8.51 -9.87 2.94
CA LYS A 4 -7.47 -9.74 3.97
C LYS A 4 -6.61 -8.52 3.68
N THR A 5 -6.36 -7.69 4.69
CA THR A 5 -5.44 -6.56 4.61
C THR A 5 -4.09 -6.94 5.21
N ILE A 6 -3.05 -6.80 4.41
CA ILE A 6 -1.66 -7.13 4.80
C ILE A 6 -0.80 -5.89 4.61
N VAL A 7 -0.10 -5.46 5.66
CA VAL A 7 0.88 -4.40 5.55
C VAL A 7 2.24 -4.97 5.14
N ILE A 8 2.92 -4.28 4.23
CA ILE A 8 4.29 -4.63 3.81
C ILE A 8 5.18 -3.47 4.23
N THR A 9 6.15 -3.75 5.06
CA THR A 9 7.01 -2.76 5.68
C THR A 9 8.48 -3.20 5.71
N SER A 10 9.34 -2.30 6.12
CA SER A 10 10.77 -2.58 6.32
C SER A 10 11.30 -1.70 7.44
N GLY A 11 12.39 -2.12 8.08
CA GLY A 11 13.04 -1.36 9.16
C GLY A 11 13.72 -0.09 8.68
N LYS A 12 14.19 -0.07 7.42
CA LYS A 12 14.79 1.11 6.79
C LYS A 12 14.45 1.16 5.30
N GLY A 13 14.57 2.33 4.68
CA GLY A 13 14.36 2.50 3.24
C GLY A 13 15.39 1.78 2.39
N GLY A 14 15.06 1.55 1.11
CA GLY A 14 15.96 0.95 0.13
C GLY A 14 16.11 -0.57 0.22
N GLY A 15 15.28 -1.26 1.02
CA GLY A 15 15.34 -2.71 1.19
C GLY A 15 14.53 -3.54 0.20
N GLY A 16 13.97 -2.93 -0.84
CA GLY A 16 13.15 -3.63 -1.84
C GLY A 16 11.67 -3.80 -1.46
N LYS A 17 11.21 -3.10 -0.44
CA LYS A 17 9.83 -3.19 0.07
C LYS A 17 8.79 -2.90 -1.02
N THR A 18 8.94 -1.79 -1.74
CA THR A 18 7.97 -1.40 -2.78
C THR A 18 7.97 -2.38 -3.94
N THR A 19 9.14 -2.85 -4.36
CA THR A 19 9.27 -3.90 -5.37
C THR A 19 8.61 -5.20 -4.90
N ALA A 20 8.82 -5.60 -3.67
CA ALA A 20 8.18 -6.78 -3.08
C ALA A 20 6.65 -6.63 -3.06
N THR A 21 6.14 -5.46 -2.70
CA THR A 21 4.71 -5.17 -2.69
C THR A 21 4.10 -5.36 -4.09
N ALA A 22 4.71 -4.76 -5.10
CA ALA A 22 4.25 -4.89 -6.48
C ALA A 22 4.29 -6.34 -6.96
N ASN A 23 5.36 -7.07 -6.67
CA ASN A 23 5.53 -8.45 -7.11
C ASN A 23 4.57 -9.41 -6.39
N ILE A 24 4.35 -9.23 -5.11
CA ILE A 24 3.39 -10.05 -4.34
C ILE A 24 1.97 -9.80 -4.86
N GLY A 25 1.60 -8.54 -5.08
CA GLY A 25 0.30 -8.18 -5.64
C GLY A 25 0.07 -8.81 -7.01
N THR A 26 1.07 -8.73 -7.88
CA THR A 26 1.02 -9.34 -9.21
C THR A 26 0.88 -10.87 -9.11
N ALA A 27 1.67 -11.51 -8.28
CA ALA A 27 1.63 -12.98 -8.12
C ALA A 27 0.27 -13.47 -7.62
N LEU A 28 -0.32 -12.76 -6.66
CA LEU A 28 -1.65 -13.08 -6.14
C LEU A 28 -2.73 -12.89 -7.22
N ALA A 29 -2.65 -11.81 -7.99
CA ALA A 29 -3.58 -11.55 -9.08
C ALA A 29 -3.48 -12.59 -10.20
N MET A 30 -2.27 -13.01 -10.54
CA MET A 30 -2.04 -14.08 -11.52
C MET A 30 -2.62 -15.42 -11.09
N ARG A 31 -2.83 -15.63 -9.79
CA ARG A 31 -3.48 -16.83 -9.25
C ARG A 31 -5.01 -16.72 -9.19
N GLY A 32 -5.57 -15.67 -9.76
CA GLY A 32 -7.02 -15.49 -9.84
C GLY A 32 -7.63 -14.69 -8.69
N ASN A 33 -6.82 -14.07 -7.83
CA ASN A 33 -7.34 -13.22 -6.76
C ASN A 33 -7.59 -11.79 -7.26
N ARG A 34 -8.57 -11.12 -6.67
CA ARG A 34 -8.75 -9.68 -6.83
C ARG A 34 -7.87 -8.98 -5.80
N VAL A 35 -6.93 -8.17 -6.28
CA VAL A 35 -5.90 -7.55 -5.43
C VAL A 35 -5.91 -6.03 -5.65
N VAL A 36 -5.89 -5.27 -4.56
CA VAL A 36 -5.64 -3.85 -4.58
C VAL A 36 -4.40 -3.55 -3.75
N VAL A 37 -3.50 -2.76 -4.32
CA VAL A 37 -2.28 -2.30 -3.66
C VAL A 37 -2.48 -0.83 -3.30
N VAL A 38 -2.23 -0.48 -2.05
CA VAL A 38 -2.41 0.88 -1.53
C VAL A 38 -1.05 1.45 -1.17
N ASP A 39 -0.66 2.54 -1.81
CA ASP A 39 0.58 3.23 -1.50
C ASP A 39 0.32 4.30 -0.43
N THR A 40 0.88 4.11 0.75
CA THR A 40 0.74 5.07 1.86
C THR A 40 1.99 5.90 2.09
N ASP A 41 2.99 5.80 1.23
CA ASP A 41 4.23 6.57 1.35
C ASP A 41 4.07 7.96 0.74
N ILE A 42 3.41 8.84 1.46
CA ILE A 42 3.11 10.20 1.03
C ILE A 42 4.41 10.97 0.78
N GLY A 43 4.47 11.58 -0.41
CA GLY A 43 5.63 12.36 -0.85
C GLY A 43 6.60 11.61 -1.73
N LEU A 44 6.80 10.32 -1.56
CA LEU A 44 7.72 9.52 -2.38
C LEU A 44 7.03 8.89 -3.59
N ARG A 45 5.86 8.30 -3.41
CA ARG A 45 5.03 7.81 -4.50
C ARG A 45 5.79 6.93 -5.52
N ASN A 46 6.35 5.82 -5.03
CA ASN A 46 7.19 4.95 -5.86
C ASN A 46 6.45 3.78 -6.51
N LEU A 47 5.34 3.34 -5.91
CA LEU A 47 4.63 2.13 -6.36
C LEU A 47 4.02 2.30 -7.75
N ASP A 48 3.51 3.49 -8.06
CA ASP A 48 2.97 3.82 -9.38
C ASP A 48 4.02 3.70 -10.49
N VAL A 49 5.24 4.13 -10.22
CA VAL A 49 6.37 4.03 -11.17
C VAL A 49 6.74 2.57 -11.40
N ILE A 50 6.85 1.78 -10.34
CA ILE A 50 7.21 0.34 -10.44
C ILE A 50 6.16 -0.43 -11.21
N MET A 51 4.88 -0.10 -11.03
CA MET A 51 3.78 -0.73 -11.76
C MET A 51 3.55 -0.15 -13.16
N GLY A 52 4.24 0.95 -13.51
CA GLY A 52 4.09 1.61 -14.82
C GLY A 52 2.77 2.33 -14.99
N LEU A 53 2.19 2.83 -13.91
CA LEU A 53 0.86 3.47 -13.90
C LEU A 53 0.91 4.97 -13.64
N GLU A 54 2.09 5.57 -13.54
CA GLU A 54 2.29 6.97 -13.15
C GLU A 54 1.57 7.98 -14.05
N ASN A 55 1.38 7.66 -15.33
CA ASN A 55 0.71 8.54 -16.29
C ASN A 55 -0.83 8.41 -16.27
N ARG A 56 -1.37 7.52 -15.46
CA ARG A 56 -2.81 7.26 -15.38
C ARG A 56 -3.46 7.80 -14.11
N ILE A 57 -2.69 8.46 -13.25
CA ILE A 57 -3.16 8.96 -11.96
C ILE A 57 -4.01 10.21 -12.15
N VAL A 58 -5.25 10.16 -11.65
CA VAL A 58 -6.16 11.30 -11.59
C VAL A 58 -6.34 11.74 -10.13
N TYR A 59 -6.65 10.79 -9.28
CA TYR A 59 -6.84 11.00 -7.84
C TYR A 59 -5.90 10.09 -7.04
N ASP A 60 -5.63 10.47 -5.82
CA ASP A 60 -4.75 9.75 -4.90
C ASP A 60 -5.46 9.36 -3.60
N LEU A 61 -4.73 8.66 -2.73
CA LEU A 61 -5.22 8.20 -1.44
C LEU A 61 -5.79 9.34 -0.58
N VAL A 62 -5.11 10.48 -0.54
CA VAL A 62 -5.55 11.61 0.29
C VAL A 62 -6.86 12.22 -0.26
N ASN A 63 -7.03 12.25 -1.58
CA ASN A 63 -8.28 12.70 -2.19
C ASN A 63 -9.46 11.82 -1.74
N VAL A 64 -9.27 10.51 -1.65
CA VAL A 64 -10.31 9.59 -1.15
C VAL A 64 -10.63 9.90 0.32
N ILE A 65 -9.61 10.02 1.14
CA ILE A 65 -9.76 10.25 2.58
C ILE A 65 -10.41 11.59 2.88
N GLU A 66 -10.08 12.63 2.12
CA GLU A 66 -10.67 13.96 2.26
C GLU A 66 -12.09 14.07 1.64
N GLY A 67 -12.58 13.03 0.98
CA GLY A 67 -13.89 13.04 0.35
C GLY A 67 -13.97 13.79 -0.97
N VAL A 68 -12.84 14.13 -1.58
CA VAL A 68 -12.77 14.82 -2.88
C VAL A 68 -13.25 13.92 -4.00
N CYS A 69 -13.03 12.61 -3.87
CA CYS A 69 -13.49 11.61 -4.83
C CYS A 69 -13.95 10.34 -4.11
N LYS A 70 -14.61 9.47 -4.85
CA LYS A 70 -14.97 8.14 -4.36
C LYS A 70 -13.77 7.20 -4.50
N LEU A 71 -13.78 6.12 -3.74
CA LEU A 71 -12.71 5.12 -3.71
C LEU A 71 -12.41 4.54 -5.11
N ASN A 72 -13.46 4.19 -5.85
CA ASN A 72 -13.29 3.64 -7.20
C ASN A 72 -12.74 4.63 -8.23
N GLN A 73 -12.85 5.92 -7.98
CA GLN A 73 -12.30 6.96 -8.86
C GLN A 73 -10.78 7.10 -8.72
N ALA A 74 -10.23 6.75 -7.57
CA ALA A 74 -8.78 6.76 -7.34
C ALA A 74 -8.09 5.45 -7.74
N MET A 75 -8.85 4.37 -7.89
CA MET A 75 -8.32 3.07 -8.26
C MET A 75 -7.89 3.02 -9.72
N ILE A 76 -6.67 2.54 -9.97
CA ILE A 76 -6.12 2.37 -11.31
C ILE A 76 -5.94 0.89 -11.58
N SER A 77 -6.54 0.41 -12.67
CA SER A 77 -6.37 -0.98 -13.11
C SER A 77 -5.00 -1.18 -13.73
N ASP A 78 -4.34 -2.28 -13.39
CA ASP A 78 -3.10 -2.70 -14.05
C ASP A 78 -3.34 -3.02 -15.54
N LYS A 79 -2.27 -3.03 -16.32
CA LYS A 79 -2.32 -3.18 -17.79
C LYS A 79 -2.61 -4.61 -18.25
N HIS A 80 -2.51 -5.59 -17.36
CA HIS A 80 -2.68 -7.00 -17.69
C HIS A 80 -4.12 -7.48 -17.50
N ASP A 81 -4.43 -8.67 -17.94
CA ASP A 81 -5.80 -9.23 -17.92
C ASP A 81 -6.25 -9.73 -16.53
N TYR A 82 -5.40 -9.69 -15.53
CA TYR A 82 -5.77 -10.08 -14.17
C TYR A 82 -6.20 -8.87 -13.34
N GLU A 83 -6.95 -9.11 -12.27
CA GLU A 83 -7.53 -8.07 -11.44
C GLU A 83 -6.55 -7.55 -10.38
N LEU A 84 -5.68 -6.64 -10.81
CA LEU A 84 -4.74 -5.92 -9.96
C LEU A 84 -4.99 -4.43 -10.09
N PHE A 85 -5.15 -3.76 -8.95
CA PHE A 85 -5.47 -2.33 -8.88
C PHE A 85 -4.50 -1.61 -7.96
N LEU A 86 -4.30 -0.32 -8.21
CA LEU A 86 -3.47 0.56 -7.40
C LEU A 86 -4.27 1.75 -6.91
N ILE A 87 -4.13 2.09 -5.63
CA ILE A 87 -4.50 3.40 -5.09
C ILE A 87 -3.18 4.13 -4.82
N PRO A 88 -2.85 5.17 -5.60
CA PRO A 88 -1.56 5.85 -5.47
C PRO A 88 -1.51 6.78 -4.25
N ALA A 89 -0.30 7.01 -3.75
CA ALA A 89 -0.06 7.97 -2.69
C ALA A 89 -0.13 9.42 -3.21
N ALA A 90 -0.40 10.35 -2.32
CA ALA A 90 -0.29 11.77 -2.63
C ALA A 90 1.18 12.20 -2.73
N GLN A 91 1.48 13.09 -3.66
CA GLN A 91 2.83 13.57 -3.91
C GLN A 91 3.25 14.74 -3.02
N THR A 92 2.32 15.62 -2.68
CA THR A 92 2.62 16.93 -2.09
C THR A 92 1.78 17.25 -0.85
N ARG A 93 1.38 16.21 -0.11
CA ARG A 93 0.60 16.40 1.10
C ARG A 93 1.46 16.24 2.36
N ASP A 94 0.97 16.79 3.47
CA ASP A 94 1.53 16.52 4.79
C ASP A 94 1.40 15.03 5.09
N LYS A 95 2.46 14.44 5.65
CA LYS A 95 2.46 13.04 6.10
C LYS A 95 1.41 12.75 7.16
N ASN A 96 0.91 13.79 7.83
CA ASN A 96 -0.17 13.70 8.81
C ASN A 96 -1.58 13.85 8.20
N ALA A 97 -1.69 13.93 6.87
CA ALA A 97 -2.98 14.06 6.18
C ALA A 97 -3.87 12.82 6.34
N ILE A 98 -3.31 11.68 6.75
CA ILE A 98 -4.01 10.43 6.96
C ILE A 98 -3.99 10.08 8.45
N GLU A 99 -5.16 9.82 9.02
CA GLU A 99 -5.29 9.26 10.36
C GLU A 99 -5.50 7.75 10.31
N PRO A 100 -5.03 6.99 11.33
CA PRO A 100 -5.16 5.53 11.36
C PRO A 100 -6.58 5.02 11.12
N GLU A 101 -7.57 5.66 11.72
CA GLU A 101 -8.97 5.26 11.61
C GLU A 101 -9.51 5.43 10.20
N GLN A 102 -9.13 6.51 9.52
CA GLN A 102 -9.53 6.76 8.13
C GLN A 102 -9.02 5.67 7.18
N LEU A 103 -7.76 5.27 7.35
CA LEU A 103 -7.17 4.20 6.55
C LEU A 103 -7.82 2.86 6.87
N ARG A 104 -8.12 2.60 8.13
CA ARG A 104 -8.81 1.39 8.56
C ARG A 104 -10.20 1.27 7.94
N GLU A 105 -10.97 2.34 7.96
CA GLU A 105 -12.32 2.37 7.34
C GLU A 105 -12.25 2.12 5.84
N MET A 106 -11.31 2.75 5.16
CA MET A 106 -11.11 2.55 3.72
C MET A 106 -10.75 1.10 3.40
N CYS A 107 -9.84 0.51 4.16
CA CYS A 107 -9.45 -0.90 3.97
C CYS A 107 -10.60 -1.85 4.27
N ALA A 108 -11.44 -1.56 5.25
CA ALA A 108 -12.64 -2.35 5.53
C ALA A 108 -13.60 -2.35 4.32
N GLU A 109 -13.77 -1.21 3.66
CA GLU A 109 -14.56 -1.14 2.42
C GLU A 109 -13.91 -1.96 1.28
N LEU A 110 -12.60 -1.86 1.13
CA LEU A 110 -11.87 -2.62 0.10
C LEU A 110 -11.96 -4.14 0.33
N GLU A 111 -11.94 -4.59 1.56
CA GLU A 111 -12.05 -6.01 1.89
C GLU A 111 -13.37 -6.65 1.45
N LYS A 112 -14.41 -5.84 1.22
CA LYS A 112 -15.70 -6.33 0.70
C LYS A 112 -15.62 -6.72 -0.76
N GLU A 113 -14.71 -6.13 -1.53
CA GLU A 113 -14.59 -6.33 -2.97
C GLU A 113 -13.32 -7.07 -3.39
N PHE A 114 -12.28 -7.06 -2.56
CA PHE A 114 -10.98 -7.63 -2.89
C PHE A 114 -10.63 -8.79 -1.97
N ASP A 115 -9.93 -9.77 -2.54
CA ASP A 115 -9.40 -10.90 -1.76
C ASP A 115 -8.21 -10.47 -0.90
N TYR A 116 -7.39 -9.56 -1.44
CA TYR A 116 -6.22 -9.01 -0.74
C TYR A 116 -6.14 -7.50 -0.91
N VAL A 117 -5.89 -6.83 0.20
CA VAL A 117 -5.54 -5.41 0.27
C VAL A 117 -4.11 -5.34 0.78
N LEU A 118 -3.17 -4.93 -0.06
CA LEU A 118 -1.76 -4.83 0.29
C LEU A 118 -1.40 -3.37 0.51
N ILE A 119 -0.92 -3.04 1.71
CA ILE A 119 -0.52 -1.68 2.04
C ILE A 119 0.99 -1.57 1.95
N ASP A 120 1.50 -0.76 1.02
CA ASP A 120 2.90 -0.39 0.97
C ASP A 120 3.16 0.71 2.00
N CYS A 121 3.76 0.32 3.12
CA CYS A 121 3.96 1.17 4.28
C CYS A 121 5.32 1.87 4.21
N PRO A 122 5.43 3.15 4.63
CA PRO A 122 6.72 3.80 4.77
C PRO A 122 7.66 3.02 5.68
N ALA A 123 8.96 3.10 5.40
CA ALA A 123 9.97 2.46 6.23
C ALA A 123 10.03 3.07 7.63
N GLY A 124 10.43 2.28 8.61
CA GLY A 124 10.56 2.72 10.01
C GLY A 124 9.28 2.56 10.81
N ILE A 125 9.26 3.19 11.98
CA ILE A 125 8.20 3.05 12.99
C ILE A 125 7.45 4.35 13.28
N GLU A 126 7.52 5.31 12.36
CA GLU A 126 6.88 6.62 12.48
C GLU A 126 5.38 6.58 12.21
N GLN A 127 4.76 7.74 12.04
CA GLN A 127 3.31 7.87 11.90
C GLN A 127 2.73 7.08 10.72
N GLY A 128 3.44 7.03 9.60
CA GLY A 128 3.00 6.26 8.44
C GLY A 128 2.88 4.76 8.72
N PHE A 129 3.80 4.22 9.49
CA PHE A 129 3.75 2.83 9.96
C PHE A 129 2.55 2.60 10.88
N LYS A 130 2.31 3.50 11.83
CA LYS A 130 1.16 3.41 12.75
C LYS A 130 -0.17 3.45 12.00
N ASN A 131 -0.28 4.31 10.99
CA ASN A 131 -1.48 4.39 10.15
C ASN A 131 -1.74 3.06 9.43
N ALA A 132 -0.71 2.52 8.80
CA ALA A 132 -0.83 1.29 8.01
C ALA A 132 -1.14 0.07 8.90
N THR A 133 -0.48 -0.07 10.04
CA THR A 133 -0.69 -1.21 10.94
C THR A 133 -2.06 -1.21 11.59
N ALA A 134 -2.68 -0.05 11.79
CA ALA A 134 -4.04 0.03 12.31
C ALA A 134 -5.06 -0.62 11.37
N ALA A 135 -4.80 -0.62 10.06
CA ALA A 135 -5.69 -1.17 9.06
C ALA A 135 -5.47 -2.68 8.79
N ALA A 136 -4.31 -3.21 9.13
CA ALA A 136 -3.90 -4.57 8.77
C ALA A 136 -4.02 -5.56 9.93
N THR A 137 -4.29 -6.82 9.58
CA THR A 137 -4.28 -7.93 10.54
C THR A 137 -3.00 -8.76 10.45
N GLU A 138 -2.26 -8.65 9.36
CA GLU A 138 -1.01 -9.35 9.13
C GLU A 138 0.03 -8.39 8.54
N ALA A 139 1.30 -8.73 8.72
CA ALA A 139 2.41 -7.94 8.21
C ALA A 139 3.46 -8.82 7.55
N ILE A 140 4.06 -8.28 6.49
CA ILE A 140 5.25 -8.84 5.86
C ILE A 140 6.38 -7.84 6.07
N ILE A 141 7.45 -8.28 6.71
CA ILE A 141 8.63 -7.45 6.98
C ILE A 141 9.71 -7.82 5.97
N VAL A 142 10.06 -6.85 5.11
CA VAL A 142 11.11 -7.02 4.11
C VAL A 142 12.42 -6.53 4.67
N THR A 143 13.46 -7.35 4.57
CA THR A 143 14.81 -7.01 5.02
C THR A 143 15.86 -7.59 4.08
N THR A 144 17.07 -7.02 4.14
CA THR A 144 18.25 -7.61 3.50
C THR A 144 19.05 -8.42 4.53
N PRO A 145 19.97 -9.32 4.12
CA PRO A 145 20.72 -10.16 5.07
C PRO A 145 21.83 -9.41 5.82
N GLU A 146 21.91 -8.10 5.73
CA GLU A 146 22.86 -7.28 6.46
C GLU A 146 22.46 -7.13 7.94
N VAL A 147 23.44 -7.12 8.83
CA VAL A 147 23.20 -7.05 10.28
C VAL A 147 22.39 -5.81 10.66
N SER A 148 22.71 -4.64 10.09
CA SER A 148 21.99 -3.41 10.37
C SER A 148 20.52 -3.47 9.93
N ALA A 149 20.25 -4.06 8.75
CA ALA A 149 18.91 -4.23 8.25
C ALA A 149 18.09 -5.20 9.10
N ILE A 150 18.69 -6.29 9.54
CA ILE A 150 18.05 -7.27 10.43
C ILE A 150 17.69 -6.63 11.77
N ARG A 151 18.59 -5.83 12.34
CA ARG A 151 18.31 -5.08 13.59
C ARG A 151 17.16 -4.10 13.43
N ASP A 152 17.09 -3.39 12.31
CA ASP A 152 16.01 -2.45 12.03
C ASP A 152 14.68 -3.18 11.86
N ALA A 153 14.66 -4.33 11.19
CA ALA A 153 13.49 -5.18 11.04
C ALA A 153 12.99 -5.74 12.37
N ASP A 154 13.90 -6.08 13.27
CA ASP A 154 13.59 -6.62 14.60
C ASP A 154 12.87 -5.61 15.51
N ARG A 155 12.93 -4.32 15.18
CA ARG A 155 12.24 -3.26 15.93
C ARG A 155 10.78 -3.08 15.53
N ILE A 156 10.35 -3.69 14.45
CA ILE A 156 8.98 -3.60 13.94
C ILE A 156 8.10 -4.66 14.63
#